data_9e57432b761fb4218508a5e6c4560fc0
#
_entry.id   9e57432b761fb4218508a5e6c4560fc0
#
_cell.length_a   1.000
_cell.length_b   1.000
_cell.length_c   1.000
_cell.angle_alpha   90.00
_cell.angle_beta   90.00
_cell.angle_gamma   90.00
#
_symmetry.space_group_name_H-M   'P 1'
#
loop_
_entity.id
_entity.type
_entity.pdbx_description
1 polymer ?
#
loop_
_entity_poly.entity_id
_entity_poly.type
_entity_poly.pdbx_seq_one_letter_code
_entity_poly.pdbx_strand_id
1 'polypeptide(L)'
;KVYMIIGGKDLLNGKRFDKGGYILTYDYDKWSFIDPKEAQKKLNLPRNPRDYTSIAVTTDDSNDEIVYASSMGDGVIQYKNGTPVQSYNEKNAFKETAGGYGSGYCYIDGLAFDKNGNLWMTSSEVNHAVLVLDKAGAWHRLDIEQLRGVYTINDILITSTNDKWIYVPRNRS
;
A
#
# COMPACT_ATOMS: atom_id res chain seq x y z
N LYS A 1 16.24 12.56 -0.25
CA LYS A 1 15.91 11.45 0.66
C LYS A 1 15.43 10.25 -0.15
N VAL A 2 15.87 9.04 0.22
CA VAL A 2 15.46 7.78 -0.43
C VAL A 2 14.70 6.95 0.60
N TYR A 3 13.65 6.26 0.14
CA TYR A 3 12.86 5.34 0.94
C TYR A 3 12.94 3.95 0.35
N MET A 4 13.06 2.96 1.22
CA MET A 4 13.03 1.55 0.87
C MET A 4 12.16 0.79 1.85
N ILE A 5 11.44 -0.19 1.37
CA ILE A 5 10.62 -1.08 2.18
C ILE A 5 11.25 -2.47 2.27
N ILE A 6 11.01 -3.13 3.40
CA ILE A 6 11.38 -4.54 3.61
C ILE A 6 10.10 -5.34 3.78
N GLY A 7 10.04 -6.47 3.10
CA GLY A 7 8.90 -7.36 3.09
C GLY A 7 8.56 -7.76 1.66
N GLY A 8 7.30 -8.00 1.41
CA GLY A 8 6.79 -8.28 0.07
C GLY A 8 6.45 -9.74 -0.16
N LYS A 9 6.46 -10.12 -1.43
CA LYS A 9 6.07 -11.43 -1.90
C LYS A 9 7.09 -12.00 -2.86
N ASP A 10 7.10 -13.32 -2.95
CA ASP A 10 7.80 -14.03 -4.01
C ASP A 10 7.08 -13.78 -5.36
N LEU A 11 7.76 -13.18 -6.30
CA LEU A 11 7.22 -12.83 -7.62
C LEU A 11 6.89 -14.06 -8.48
N LEU A 12 7.46 -15.23 -8.17
CA LEU A 12 7.24 -16.45 -8.93
C LEU A 12 5.98 -17.20 -8.49
N ASN A 13 5.64 -17.17 -7.22
CA ASN A 13 4.54 -17.95 -6.66
C ASN A 13 3.53 -17.14 -5.84
N GLY A 14 3.75 -15.83 -5.70
CA GLY A 14 2.86 -14.92 -4.98
C GLY A 14 2.87 -15.09 -3.45
N LYS A 15 3.71 -15.98 -2.90
CA LYS A 15 3.75 -16.22 -1.46
C LYS A 15 4.38 -15.04 -0.73
N ARG A 16 3.79 -14.68 0.40
CA ARG A 16 4.35 -13.68 1.31
C ARG A 16 5.60 -14.19 2.02
N PHE A 17 6.50 -13.31 2.37
CA PHE A 17 7.72 -13.66 3.09
C PHE A 17 7.54 -13.70 4.60
N ASP A 18 6.43 -13.20 5.14
CA ASP A 18 6.17 -13.05 6.58
C ASP A 18 7.25 -12.23 7.32
N LYS A 19 7.78 -11.22 6.66
CA LYS A 19 8.78 -10.31 7.23
C LYS A 19 8.14 -9.06 7.81
N GLY A 20 8.72 -8.53 8.87
CA GLY A 20 8.31 -7.23 9.43
C GLY A 20 8.38 -6.13 8.38
N GLY A 21 7.35 -5.30 8.31
CA GLY A 21 7.24 -4.18 7.38
C GLY A 21 8.10 -2.99 7.83
N TYR A 22 9.41 -3.07 7.65
CA TYR A 22 10.31 -1.95 7.93
C TYR A 22 10.34 -0.97 6.77
N ILE A 23 10.46 0.31 7.10
CA ILE A 23 10.78 1.36 6.12
C ILE A 23 12.17 1.88 6.47
N LEU A 24 13.10 1.77 5.52
CA LEU A 24 14.43 2.36 5.62
C LEU A 24 14.43 3.70 4.91
N THR A 25 15.13 4.67 5.48
CA THR A 25 15.36 5.97 4.86
C THR A 25 16.83 6.28 4.81
N TYR A 26 17.26 6.86 3.69
CA TYR A 26 18.62 7.39 3.52
C TYR A 26 18.54 8.88 3.20
N ASP A 27 19.16 9.69 4.03
CA ASP A 27 19.11 11.13 3.95
C ASP A 27 20.44 11.74 4.42
N TYR A 28 21.11 12.56 3.56
CA TYR A 28 22.39 13.19 3.86
C TYR A 28 23.41 12.25 4.54
N ASP A 29 23.72 11.14 3.87
CA ASP A 29 24.68 10.11 4.33
C ASP A 29 24.29 9.39 5.64
N LYS A 30 23.05 9.53 6.06
CA LYS A 30 22.53 8.88 7.27
C LYS A 30 21.40 7.90 6.96
N TRP A 31 21.55 6.69 7.46
CA TRP A 31 20.50 5.68 7.47
C TRP A 31 19.64 5.80 8.72
N SER A 32 18.35 5.64 8.55
CA SER A 32 17.39 5.43 9.64
C SER A 32 16.33 4.42 9.22
N PHE A 33 15.54 3.94 10.18
CA PHE A 33 14.47 3.01 9.89
C PHE A 33 13.26 3.25 10.79
N ILE A 34 12.07 2.91 10.28
CA ILE A 34 10.82 2.91 11.02
C ILE A 34 10.49 1.46 11.37
N ASP A 35 10.41 1.16 12.67
CA ASP A 35 10.10 -0.18 13.17
C ASP A 35 8.57 -0.42 13.09
N PRO A 36 8.11 -1.52 12.49
CA PRO A 36 6.69 -1.87 12.44
C PRO A 36 6.03 -2.03 13.81
N LYS A 37 6.80 -2.29 14.87
CA LYS A 37 6.30 -2.34 16.25
C LYS A 37 5.71 -1.01 16.71
N GLU A 38 6.23 0.10 16.22
CA GLU A 38 5.68 1.43 16.53
C GLU A 38 4.27 1.58 15.93
N ALA A 39 4.03 1.07 14.73
CA ALA A 39 2.70 1.08 14.12
C ALA A 39 1.73 0.19 14.91
N GLN A 40 2.14 -1.01 15.32
CA GLN A 40 1.32 -1.86 16.16
C GLN A 40 0.92 -1.16 17.46
N LYS A 41 1.89 -0.59 18.16
CA LYS A 41 1.68 0.06 19.47
C LYS A 41 0.80 1.30 19.37
N LYS A 42 1.12 2.23 18.45
CA LYS A 42 0.42 3.52 18.34
C LYS A 42 -0.99 3.39 17.76
N LEU A 43 -1.19 2.48 16.80
CA LEU A 43 -2.46 2.30 16.11
C LEU A 43 -3.29 1.15 16.70
N ASN A 44 -2.81 0.54 17.80
CA ASN A 44 -3.45 -0.61 18.46
C ASN A 44 -3.81 -1.75 17.47
N LEU A 45 -2.84 -2.08 16.60
CA LEU A 45 -3.03 -3.14 15.62
C LEU A 45 -2.90 -4.53 16.29
N PRO A 46 -3.59 -5.55 15.77
CA PRO A 46 -3.54 -6.91 16.34
C PRO A 46 -2.14 -7.55 16.24
N ARG A 47 -1.33 -7.04 15.31
CA ARG A 47 0.06 -7.49 15.08
C ARG A 47 0.90 -6.38 14.44
N ASN A 48 2.21 -6.57 14.38
CA ASN A 48 3.08 -5.72 13.57
C ASN A 48 2.69 -5.84 12.08
N PRO A 49 2.60 -4.73 11.34
CA PRO A 49 2.48 -4.78 9.88
C PRO A 49 3.63 -5.59 9.25
N ARG A 50 3.31 -6.35 8.22
CA ARG A 50 4.27 -7.25 7.56
C ARG A 50 4.19 -7.12 6.04
N ASP A 51 5.26 -7.57 5.39
CA ASP A 51 5.31 -7.73 3.94
C ASP A 51 4.84 -6.47 3.18
N TYR A 52 5.54 -5.36 3.42
CA TYR A 52 5.28 -4.15 2.65
C TYR A 52 5.58 -4.38 1.17
N THR A 53 4.65 -4.01 0.32
CA THR A 53 4.66 -4.26 -1.13
C THR A 53 4.96 -3.00 -1.93
N SER A 54 4.54 -1.84 -1.46
CA SER A 54 4.78 -0.56 -2.14
C SER A 54 4.85 0.59 -1.13
N ILE A 55 5.44 1.69 -1.56
CA ILE A 55 5.57 2.91 -0.76
C ILE A 55 5.30 4.13 -1.64
N ALA A 56 4.51 5.06 -1.15
CA ALA A 56 4.27 6.35 -1.78
C ALA A 56 4.53 7.47 -0.77
N VAL A 57 5.20 8.52 -1.24
CA VAL A 57 5.62 9.64 -0.38
C VAL A 57 5.12 10.95 -0.95
N THR A 58 4.62 11.82 -0.10
CA THR A 58 4.20 13.19 -0.42
C THR A 58 4.48 14.11 0.78
N THR A 59 4.12 15.37 0.64
CA THR A 59 4.05 16.32 1.75
C THR A 59 2.63 16.85 1.89
N ASP A 60 2.21 17.15 3.11
CA ASP A 60 0.95 17.85 3.36
C ASP A 60 1.10 19.38 3.21
N ASP A 61 0.01 20.11 3.39
CA ASP A 61 -0.02 21.58 3.26
C ASP A 61 0.86 22.29 4.33
N SER A 62 1.25 21.60 5.38
CA SER A 62 2.20 22.07 6.41
C SER A 62 3.66 21.73 6.08
N ASN A 63 3.90 21.14 4.90
CA ASN A 63 5.18 20.61 4.47
C ASN A 63 5.72 19.46 5.35
N ASP A 64 4.83 18.78 6.08
CA ASP A 64 5.16 17.56 6.79
C ASP A 64 5.24 16.38 5.82
N GLU A 65 6.23 15.53 6.01
CA GLU A 65 6.42 14.33 5.21
C GLU A 65 5.33 13.29 5.52
N ILE A 66 4.62 12.86 4.48
CA ILE A 66 3.59 11.83 4.57
C ILE A 66 4.02 10.61 3.76
N VAL A 67 4.09 9.48 4.41
CA VAL A 67 4.47 8.20 3.80
C VAL A 67 3.32 7.21 3.94
N TYR A 68 2.95 6.57 2.83
CA TYR A 68 2.02 5.45 2.81
C TYR A 68 2.78 4.19 2.45
N ALA A 69 2.62 3.14 3.24
CA ALA A 69 3.21 1.83 2.98
C ALA A 69 2.09 0.79 2.88
N SER A 70 1.98 0.12 1.75
CA SER A 70 1.02 -0.96 1.53
C SER A 70 1.58 -2.30 2.01
N SER A 71 0.70 -3.21 2.36
CA SER A 71 1.02 -4.52 2.90
C SER A 71 0.22 -5.62 2.22
N MET A 72 0.85 -6.76 2.05
CA MET A 72 0.16 -7.99 1.68
C MET A 72 -0.54 -8.59 2.91
N GLY A 73 -1.73 -8.05 3.23
CA GLY A 73 -2.60 -8.58 4.28
C GLY A 73 -3.02 -7.59 5.37
N ASP A 74 -2.26 -6.53 5.62
CA ASP A 74 -2.55 -5.57 6.70
C ASP A 74 -3.10 -4.22 6.15
N GLY A 75 -3.30 -4.12 4.82
CA GLY A 75 -3.80 -2.91 4.16
C GLY A 75 -2.71 -1.85 3.98
N VAL A 76 -2.95 -0.61 4.39
CA VAL A 76 -2.03 0.52 4.22
C VAL A 76 -1.80 1.21 5.56
N ILE A 77 -0.56 1.52 5.88
CA ILE A 77 -0.19 2.34 7.04
C ILE A 77 0.30 3.70 6.56
N GLN A 78 -0.25 4.75 7.15
CA GLN A 78 0.18 6.12 6.93
C GLN A 78 1.09 6.57 8.06
N TYR A 79 2.19 7.18 7.70
CA TYR A 79 3.16 7.80 8.60
C TYR A 79 3.25 9.29 8.33
N LYS A 80 3.42 10.08 9.38
CA LYS A 80 3.71 11.51 9.31
C LYS A 80 5.02 11.77 10.02
N ASN A 81 6.02 12.31 9.31
CA ASN A 81 7.37 12.54 9.83
C ASN A 81 7.93 11.28 10.54
N GLY A 82 7.78 10.11 9.92
CA GLY A 82 8.21 8.82 10.46
C GLY A 82 7.36 8.23 11.58
N THR A 83 6.33 8.94 12.04
CA THR A 83 5.40 8.48 13.08
C THR A 83 4.15 7.87 12.45
N PRO A 84 3.74 6.62 12.81
CA PRO A 84 2.49 6.06 12.32
C PRO A 84 1.30 6.82 12.88
N VAL A 85 0.38 7.25 12.00
CA VAL A 85 -0.79 8.08 12.34
C VAL A 85 -2.12 7.44 11.99
N GLN A 86 -2.17 6.57 10.99
CA GLN A 86 -3.41 5.95 10.53
C GLN A 86 -3.15 4.57 9.91
N SER A 87 -4.07 3.63 10.11
CA SER A 87 -4.17 2.39 9.33
C SER A 87 -5.45 2.37 8.53
N TYR A 88 -5.33 1.94 7.27
CA TYR A 88 -6.44 1.72 6.37
C TYR A 88 -6.58 0.22 6.12
N ASN A 89 -7.72 -0.34 6.46
CA ASN A 89 -8.02 -1.77 6.40
C ASN A 89 -9.51 -2.01 6.11
N GLU A 90 -10.00 -3.23 6.27
CA GLU A 90 -11.39 -3.59 6.00
C GLU A 90 -12.41 -2.76 6.81
N LYS A 91 -12.04 -2.30 8.01
CA LYS A 91 -12.96 -1.61 8.91
C LYS A 91 -13.25 -0.18 8.51
N ASN A 92 -12.33 0.47 7.82
CA ASN A 92 -12.43 1.91 7.54
C ASN A 92 -12.19 2.33 6.09
N ALA A 93 -11.61 1.48 5.24
CA ALA A 93 -11.25 1.84 3.87
C ALA A 93 -11.63 0.76 2.84
N PHE A 94 -11.21 -0.49 3.05
CA PHE A 94 -11.32 -1.55 2.07
C PHE A 94 -12.54 -2.42 2.38
N LYS A 95 -13.62 -2.28 1.61
CA LYS A 95 -14.86 -3.06 1.82
C LYS A 95 -14.76 -4.51 1.37
N GLU A 96 -13.73 -4.84 0.60
CA GLU A 96 -13.48 -6.17 0.10
C GLU A 96 -12.15 -6.67 0.66
N THR A 97 -12.11 -7.94 1.00
CA THR A 97 -10.91 -8.65 1.44
C THR A 97 -10.51 -9.66 0.38
N ALA A 98 -9.22 -9.93 0.24
CA ALA A 98 -8.71 -10.89 -0.72
C ALA A 98 -9.30 -12.28 -0.46
N GLY A 99 -9.75 -12.94 -1.53
CA GLY A 99 -10.41 -14.24 -1.48
C GLY A 99 -9.52 -15.32 -0.87
N GLY A 100 -10.09 -16.19 -0.06
CA GLY A 100 -9.41 -17.37 0.47
C GLY A 100 -8.57 -17.16 1.74
N TYR A 101 -8.32 -15.93 2.17
CA TYR A 101 -7.47 -15.65 3.35
C TYR A 101 -8.25 -15.26 4.61
N GLY A 102 -9.58 -15.21 4.52
CA GLY A 102 -10.44 -14.84 5.65
C GLY A 102 -10.67 -13.33 5.79
N SER A 103 -11.53 -12.96 6.74
CA SER A 103 -11.85 -11.56 7.00
C SER A 103 -10.60 -10.78 7.50
N GLY A 104 -10.51 -9.53 7.10
CA GLY A 104 -9.41 -8.63 7.50
C GLY A 104 -8.18 -8.67 6.62
N TYR A 105 -8.13 -9.57 5.63
CA TYR A 105 -6.98 -9.67 4.74
C TYR A 105 -7.09 -8.68 3.58
N CYS A 106 -6.46 -7.52 3.71
CA CYS A 106 -6.42 -6.48 2.68
C CYS A 106 -5.10 -6.56 1.90
N TYR A 107 -5.17 -7.07 0.69
CA TYR A 107 -4.00 -7.25 -0.17
C TYR A 107 -3.84 -6.03 -1.07
N ILE A 108 -3.03 -5.08 -0.64
CA ILE A 108 -2.71 -3.87 -1.41
C ILE A 108 -1.30 -4.00 -1.98
N ASP A 109 -1.19 -3.86 -3.29
CA ASP A 109 0.06 -4.04 -4.01
C ASP A 109 0.76 -2.71 -4.32
N GLY A 110 0.29 -1.99 -5.33
CA GLY A 110 0.89 -0.76 -5.81
C GLY A 110 0.31 0.49 -5.16
N LEU A 111 1.15 1.50 -4.95
CA LEU A 111 0.78 2.83 -4.49
C LEU A 111 1.43 3.89 -5.37
N ALA A 112 0.67 4.86 -5.87
CA ALA A 112 1.22 6.01 -6.58
C ALA A 112 0.35 7.26 -6.42
N PHE A 113 0.97 8.42 -6.24
CA PHE A 113 0.27 9.70 -6.27
C PHE A 113 0.09 10.20 -7.69
N ASP A 114 -1.11 10.71 -8.01
CA ASP A 114 -1.33 11.45 -9.23
C ASP A 114 -0.97 12.93 -9.06
N LYS A 115 -0.94 13.67 -10.17
CA LYS A 115 -0.59 15.10 -10.17
C LYS A 115 -1.57 15.99 -9.38
N ASN A 116 -2.75 15.47 -9.04
CA ASN A 116 -3.75 16.18 -8.25
C ASN A 116 -3.63 15.88 -6.74
N GLY A 117 -2.68 15.01 -6.37
CA GLY A 117 -2.46 14.58 -4.98
C GLY A 117 -3.37 13.45 -4.53
N ASN A 118 -4.06 12.77 -5.44
CA ASN A 118 -4.82 11.58 -5.10
C ASN A 118 -3.90 10.36 -5.04
N LEU A 119 -4.05 9.52 -4.02
CA LEU A 119 -3.32 8.27 -3.87
C LEU A 119 -4.08 7.13 -4.53
N TRP A 120 -3.52 6.59 -5.58
CA TRP A 120 -4.01 5.44 -6.33
C TRP A 120 -3.41 4.17 -5.77
N MET A 121 -4.21 3.10 -5.70
CA MET A 121 -3.82 1.81 -5.16
C MET A 121 -4.35 0.68 -6.02
N THR A 122 -3.60 -0.43 -6.04
CA THR A 122 -4.06 -1.69 -6.61
C THR A 122 -4.29 -2.72 -5.51
N SER A 123 -5.30 -3.55 -5.68
CA SER A 123 -5.67 -4.62 -4.75
C SER A 123 -5.94 -5.91 -5.52
N SER A 124 -5.33 -7.00 -5.10
CA SER A 124 -5.50 -8.32 -5.71
C SER A 124 -6.67 -9.10 -5.11
N GLU A 125 -7.25 -10.01 -5.89
CA GLU A 125 -8.30 -10.95 -5.50
C GLU A 125 -9.63 -10.31 -5.04
N VAL A 126 -9.92 -9.11 -5.51
CA VAL A 126 -11.15 -8.37 -5.21
C VAL A 126 -11.85 -7.92 -6.49
N ASN A 127 -13.14 -7.53 -6.39
CA ASN A 127 -13.86 -7.03 -7.57
C ASN A 127 -13.47 -5.59 -7.91
N HIS A 128 -13.26 -4.74 -6.91
CA HIS A 128 -12.82 -3.37 -7.11
C HIS A 128 -11.30 -3.27 -6.90
N ALA A 129 -10.57 -3.71 -7.91
CA ALA A 129 -9.12 -3.86 -7.85
C ALA A 129 -8.34 -2.54 -7.86
N VAL A 130 -8.98 -1.42 -8.18
CA VAL A 130 -8.38 -0.09 -8.17
C VAL A 130 -9.12 0.81 -7.20
N LEU A 131 -8.37 1.37 -6.25
CA LEU A 131 -8.89 2.25 -5.23
C LEU A 131 -8.18 3.60 -5.30
N VAL A 132 -8.88 4.65 -4.93
CA VAL A 132 -8.32 6.00 -4.89
C VAL A 132 -8.72 6.65 -3.57
N LEU A 133 -7.73 7.14 -2.84
CA LEU A 133 -7.94 8.09 -1.76
C LEU A 133 -7.67 9.48 -2.33
N ASP A 134 -8.72 10.29 -2.48
CA ASP A 134 -8.55 11.62 -3.02
C ASP A 134 -7.93 12.60 -2.00
N LYS A 135 -7.47 13.75 -2.48
CA LYS A 135 -6.84 14.78 -1.63
C LYS A 135 -7.78 15.29 -0.52
N ALA A 136 -9.09 15.18 -0.69
CA ALA A 136 -10.09 15.55 0.32
C ALA A 136 -10.32 14.45 1.37
N GLY A 137 -9.71 13.27 1.22
CA GLY A 137 -9.84 12.14 2.12
C GLY A 137 -11.01 11.20 1.80
N ALA A 138 -11.67 11.36 0.65
CA ALA A 138 -12.74 10.46 0.24
C ALA A 138 -12.19 9.24 -0.53
N TRP A 139 -12.84 8.09 -0.32
CA TRP A 139 -12.50 6.83 -0.97
C TRP A 139 -13.35 6.59 -2.21
N HIS A 140 -12.69 6.30 -3.33
CA HIS A 140 -13.31 5.89 -4.59
C HIS A 140 -12.87 4.48 -4.94
N ARG A 141 -13.77 3.68 -5.50
CA ARG A 141 -13.52 2.31 -5.97
C ARG A 141 -13.89 2.23 -7.43
N LEU A 142 -12.94 1.82 -8.25
CA LEU A 142 -13.16 1.70 -9.69
C LEU A 142 -13.49 0.25 -10.03
N ASP A 143 -14.60 0.07 -10.71
CA ASP A 143 -15.02 -1.21 -11.25
C ASP A 143 -14.44 -1.36 -12.65
N ILE A 144 -13.37 -2.14 -12.77
CA ILE A 144 -12.70 -2.46 -14.04
C ILE A 144 -12.86 -3.96 -14.26
N GLU A 145 -13.73 -4.32 -15.19
CA GLU A 145 -14.13 -5.72 -15.44
C GLU A 145 -12.93 -6.66 -15.63
N GLN A 146 -11.89 -6.22 -16.35
CA GLN A 146 -10.68 -6.99 -16.65
C GLN A 146 -9.82 -7.28 -15.43
N LEU A 147 -10.03 -6.56 -14.34
CA LEU A 147 -9.27 -6.70 -13.11
C LEU A 147 -10.02 -7.41 -11.99
N ARG A 148 -11.31 -7.73 -12.18
CA ARG A 148 -12.12 -8.40 -11.16
C ARG A 148 -11.57 -9.78 -10.83
N GLY A 149 -11.27 -10.00 -9.54
CA GLY A 149 -10.80 -11.29 -9.02
C GLY A 149 -9.40 -11.70 -9.51
N VAL A 150 -8.67 -10.81 -10.16
CA VAL A 150 -7.31 -11.11 -10.62
C VAL A 150 -6.43 -11.46 -9.43
N TYR A 151 -5.80 -12.64 -9.50
CA TYR A 151 -5.02 -13.22 -8.40
C TYR A 151 -3.81 -12.36 -8.00
N THR A 152 -3.16 -11.73 -8.98
CA THR A 152 -2.00 -10.86 -8.71
C THR A 152 -2.06 -9.65 -9.61
N ILE A 153 -2.24 -8.49 -9.00
CA ILE A 153 -2.00 -7.18 -9.59
C ILE A 153 -0.78 -6.64 -8.87
N ASN A 154 0.28 -6.29 -9.59
CA ASN A 154 1.50 -5.88 -8.90
C ASN A 154 1.50 -4.38 -8.58
N ASP A 155 1.71 -3.56 -9.59
CA ASP A 155 2.05 -2.17 -9.36
C ASP A 155 1.19 -1.23 -10.19
N ILE A 156 1.18 0.03 -9.78
CA ILE A 156 0.60 1.13 -10.53
C ILE A 156 1.66 2.20 -10.75
N LEU A 157 1.81 2.60 -12.01
CA LEU A 157 2.66 3.71 -12.40
C LEU A 157 1.78 4.86 -12.89
N ILE A 158 2.09 6.08 -12.44
CA ILE A 158 1.46 7.30 -12.93
C ILE A 158 2.50 8.13 -13.69
N THR A 159 2.21 8.42 -14.96
CA THR A 159 3.11 9.16 -15.84
C THR A 159 3.06 10.65 -15.57
N SER A 160 4.01 11.40 -16.13
CA SER A 160 4.01 12.86 -16.11
C SER A 160 2.79 13.49 -16.81
N THR A 161 2.17 12.74 -17.74
CA THR A 161 0.90 13.11 -18.39
C THR A 161 -0.33 12.72 -17.59
N ASN A 162 -0.12 12.11 -16.42
CA ASN A 162 -1.18 11.64 -15.50
C ASN A 162 -1.93 10.39 -15.98
N ASP A 163 -1.35 9.63 -16.92
CA ASP A 163 -1.89 8.33 -17.30
C ASP A 163 -1.58 7.29 -16.21
N LYS A 164 -2.48 6.36 -15.99
CA LYS A 164 -2.34 5.28 -15.00
C LYS A 164 -2.08 3.98 -15.71
N TRP A 165 -0.92 3.39 -15.44
CA TRP A 165 -0.52 2.09 -15.96
C TRP A 165 -0.54 1.08 -14.83
N ILE A 166 -1.29 -0.01 -15.01
CA ILE A 166 -1.39 -1.09 -14.03
C ILE A 166 -0.67 -2.30 -14.59
N TYR A 167 0.29 -2.80 -13.84
CA TYR A 167 1.03 -4.00 -14.20
C TYR A 167 0.36 -5.24 -13.62
N VAL A 168 -0.13 -6.09 -14.51
CA VAL A 168 -0.70 -7.40 -14.18
C VAL A 168 0.25 -8.47 -14.73
N PRO A 169 0.99 -9.19 -13.89
CA PRO A 169 1.84 -10.26 -14.34
C PRO A 169 0.99 -11.38 -14.94
N ARG A 170 1.58 -12.15 -15.86
CA ARG A 170 0.89 -13.25 -16.51
C ARG A 170 0.37 -14.23 -15.46
N ASN A 171 -0.94 -14.38 -15.34
CA ASN A 171 -1.54 -15.44 -14.56
C ASN A 171 -1.10 -16.79 -15.15
N ARG A 172 -0.45 -17.61 -14.35
CA ARG A 172 -0.30 -19.03 -14.68
C ARG A 172 -1.63 -19.68 -14.35
N SER A 173 -2.45 -19.89 -15.37
CA SER A 173 -3.61 -20.76 -15.34
C SER A 173 -3.18 -22.22 -15.16
#